data_8f017df2ef7c0bd8c72f243e1dcf2c4c
#
_entry.id   8f017df2ef7c0bd8c72f243e1dcf2c4c
#
_cell.length_a   1.000
_cell.length_b   1.000
_cell.length_c   1.000
_cell.angle_alpha   90.00
_cell.angle_beta   90.00
_cell.angle_gamma   90.00
#
_symmetry.space_group_name_H-M   'P 1'
#
loop_
_entity.id
_entity.type
_entity.pdbx_description
1 polymer ?
#
loop_
_entity_poly.entity_id
_entity_poly.type
_entity_poly.pdbx_seq_one_letter_code
_entity_poly.pdbx_strand_id
1 'polypeptide(L)'
;MLSPKRTKYRKSFKFKPVGLNKSSSLIFGFFGLKALDSARITSRQIEAARKAITRKMKRQGRLWLHLFPHIPVTSKPTEVRMGKGKGNKSYWAMPIKPGKILFEIDGVTKTVAKSALQFGAGKLPILTKFIQRIDILY
;
A
#
# COMPACT_ATOMS: atom_id res chain seq x y z
N MET A 1 -11.92 6.39 5.31
CA MET A 1 -10.56 6.14 4.78
C MET A 1 -9.64 5.70 5.90
N LEU A 2 -8.62 4.90 5.57
CA LEU A 2 -7.63 4.43 6.54
C LEU A 2 -6.85 5.62 7.13
N SER A 3 -6.89 5.75 8.45
CA SER A 3 -6.14 6.76 9.19
C SER A 3 -5.91 6.32 10.63
N PRO A 4 -4.82 6.73 11.29
CA PRO A 4 -4.62 6.45 12.69
C PRO A 4 -5.71 7.10 13.55
N LYS A 5 -6.19 6.39 14.57
CA LYS A 5 -7.13 6.93 15.55
C LYS A 5 -6.45 7.94 16.47
N ARG A 6 -5.20 7.67 16.87
CA ARG A 6 -4.40 8.51 17.77
C ARG A 6 -2.95 8.49 17.31
N THR A 7 -2.28 9.63 17.38
CA THR A 7 -0.85 9.77 17.07
C THR A 7 -0.13 10.47 18.23
N LYS A 8 1.11 10.06 18.48
CA LYS A 8 1.96 10.69 19.49
C LYS A 8 2.33 12.11 19.06
N TYR A 9 2.64 12.33 17.78
CA TYR A 9 2.99 13.62 17.19
C TYR A 9 2.11 13.94 16.00
N ARG A 10 1.69 15.20 15.88
CA ARG A 10 0.82 15.65 14.79
C ARG A 10 1.54 15.77 13.44
N LYS A 11 2.85 16.02 13.47
CA LYS A 11 3.68 16.25 12.29
C LYS A 11 4.92 15.36 12.35
N SER A 12 5.45 14.99 11.21
CA SER A 12 6.61 14.11 11.07
C SER A 12 7.58 14.70 10.06
N PHE A 13 8.85 14.30 10.15
CA PHE A 13 9.84 14.66 9.14
C PHE A 13 9.50 14.03 7.78
N LYS A 14 9.91 14.70 6.71
CA LYS A 14 9.78 14.16 5.36
C LYS A 14 10.74 12.99 5.21
N PHE A 15 10.19 11.80 5.09
CA PHE A 15 10.94 10.55 5.01
C PHE A 15 10.92 10.00 3.58
N LYS A 16 12.10 9.65 3.07
CA LYS A 16 12.24 8.91 1.81
C LYS A 16 12.61 7.46 2.14
N PRO A 17 11.81 6.48 1.72
CA PRO A 17 12.13 5.07 2.00
C PRO A 17 13.37 4.65 1.20
N VAL A 18 14.39 4.19 1.91
CA VAL A 18 15.65 3.70 1.33
C VAL A 18 15.88 2.26 1.77
N GLY A 19 16.54 1.46 0.92
CA GLY A 19 16.86 0.06 1.17
C GLY A 19 15.77 -0.92 0.73
N LEU A 20 16.03 -2.20 0.93
CA LEU A 20 15.15 -3.32 0.55
C LEU A 20 14.40 -3.85 1.75
N ASN A 21 13.19 -4.36 1.51
CA ASN A 21 12.46 -5.13 2.50
C ASN A 21 12.91 -6.61 2.42
N LYS A 22 13.51 -7.12 3.51
CA LYS A 22 14.00 -8.50 3.58
C LYS A 22 12.86 -9.53 3.65
N SER A 23 11.74 -9.19 4.28
CA SER A 23 10.57 -10.07 4.38
C SER A 23 9.69 -9.96 3.13
N SER A 24 9.84 -10.91 2.22
CA SER A 24 9.14 -10.92 0.93
C SER A 24 8.32 -12.19 0.68
N SER A 25 8.02 -12.96 1.74
CA SER A 25 7.17 -14.16 1.67
C SER A 25 5.70 -13.83 1.96
N LEU A 26 4.79 -14.56 1.32
CA LEU A 26 3.37 -14.53 1.61
C LEU A 26 3.10 -15.20 2.96
N ILE A 27 2.26 -14.59 3.79
CA ILE A 27 1.97 -15.06 5.15
C ILE A 27 0.58 -15.69 5.20
N PHE A 28 -0.43 -14.99 4.71
CA PHE A 28 -1.84 -15.37 4.85
C PHE A 28 -2.44 -15.95 3.57
N GLY A 29 -2.15 -15.34 2.42
CA GLY A 29 -2.74 -15.70 1.15
C GLY A 29 -1.83 -16.57 0.27
N PHE A 30 -2.43 -17.15 -0.77
CA PHE A 30 -1.73 -17.95 -1.78
C PHE A 30 -1.13 -17.07 -2.90
N PHE A 31 -1.76 -15.92 -3.13
CA PHE A 31 -1.36 -14.96 -4.16
C PHE A 31 -1.11 -13.60 -3.54
N GLY A 32 -0.16 -12.85 -4.07
CA GLY A 32 0.16 -11.52 -3.56
C GLY A 32 0.68 -10.56 -4.60
N LEU A 33 0.69 -9.28 -4.21
CA LEU A 33 1.24 -8.17 -4.97
C LEU A 33 2.44 -7.60 -4.23
N LYS A 34 3.61 -7.66 -4.85
CA LYS A 34 4.90 -7.22 -4.30
C LYS A 34 5.34 -5.93 -4.95
N ALA A 35 5.81 -4.97 -4.16
CA ALA A 35 6.39 -3.73 -4.64
C ALA A 35 7.79 -3.96 -5.24
N LEU A 36 8.06 -3.36 -6.39
CA LEU A 36 9.40 -3.34 -7.01
C LEU A 36 10.13 -2.02 -6.74
N ASP A 37 9.38 -0.94 -6.56
CA ASP A 37 9.91 0.40 -6.34
C ASP A 37 9.64 0.92 -4.93
N SER A 38 10.35 1.99 -4.56
CA SER A 38 10.10 2.74 -3.34
C SER A 38 9.23 3.96 -3.60
N ALA A 39 8.20 4.15 -2.79
CA ALA A 39 7.36 5.35 -2.83
C ALA A 39 6.62 5.57 -1.51
N ARG A 40 5.89 6.67 -1.44
CA ARG A 40 4.89 6.91 -0.38
C ARG A 40 3.51 6.76 -1.00
N ILE A 41 2.75 5.80 -0.49
CA ILE A 41 1.38 5.51 -0.95
C ILE A 41 0.40 6.20 -0.02
N THR A 42 -0.53 6.94 -0.59
CA THR A 42 -1.56 7.67 0.19
C THR A 42 -2.70 6.74 0.59
N SER A 43 -3.44 7.12 1.64
CA SER A 43 -4.63 6.39 2.06
C SER A 43 -5.69 6.26 0.95
N ARG A 44 -5.81 7.28 0.10
CA ARG A 44 -6.73 7.27 -1.06
C ARG A 44 -6.33 6.23 -2.11
N GLN A 45 -5.04 6.11 -2.40
CA GLN A 45 -4.51 5.12 -3.35
C GLN A 45 -4.70 3.70 -2.83
N ILE A 46 -4.45 3.46 -1.53
CA ILE A 46 -4.67 2.16 -0.88
C ILE A 46 -6.15 1.76 -1.00
N GLU A 47 -7.05 2.67 -0.69
CA GLU A 47 -8.49 2.39 -0.74
C GLU A 47 -8.98 2.18 -2.18
N ALA A 48 -8.48 2.93 -3.15
CA ALA A 48 -8.78 2.74 -4.57
C ALA A 48 -8.33 1.36 -5.07
N ALA A 49 -7.10 0.94 -4.69
CA ALA A 49 -6.58 -0.38 -5.03
C ALA A 49 -7.42 -1.49 -4.39
N ARG A 50 -7.72 -1.38 -3.08
CA ARG A 50 -8.59 -2.34 -2.37
C ARG A 50 -9.93 -2.52 -3.06
N LYS A 51 -10.61 -1.42 -3.38
CA LYS A 51 -11.92 -1.45 -4.06
C LYS A 51 -11.83 -2.08 -5.45
N ALA A 52 -10.78 -1.77 -6.22
CA ALA A 52 -10.56 -2.34 -7.55
C ALA A 52 -10.37 -3.86 -7.49
N ILE A 53 -9.54 -4.34 -6.54
CA ILE A 53 -9.29 -5.77 -6.32
C ILE A 53 -10.59 -6.49 -5.94
N THR A 54 -11.29 -6.00 -4.91
CA THR A 54 -12.52 -6.62 -4.40
C THR A 54 -13.61 -6.68 -5.46
N ARG A 55 -13.75 -5.61 -6.26
CA ARG A 55 -14.72 -5.57 -7.37
C ARG A 55 -14.40 -6.61 -8.43
N LYS A 56 -13.12 -6.78 -8.80
CA LYS A 56 -12.72 -7.77 -9.80
C LYS A 56 -12.88 -9.19 -9.31
N MET A 57 -12.67 -9.44 -8.02
CA MET A 57 -12.93 -10.73 -7.37
C MET A 57 -14.43 -11.05 -7.21
N LYS A 58 -15.33 -10.12 -7.54
CA LYS A 58 -16.79 -10.25 -7.30
C LYS A 58 -17.10 -10.58 -5.83
N ARG A 59 -16.30 -10.09 -4.90
CA ARG A 59 -16.37 -10.35 -3.45
C ARG A 59 -16.15 -11.82 -3.05
N GLN A 60 -15.62 -12.65 -3.94
CA GLN A 60 -15.19 -14.02 -3.64
C GLN A 60 -13.80 -14.01 -3.00
N GLY A 61 -13.53 -14.99 -2.14
CA GLY A 61 -12.24 -15.10 -1.47
C GLY A 61 -12.01 -14.06 -0.36
N ARG A 62 -10.76 -13.99 0.09
CA ARG A 62 -10.31 -13.09 1.16
C ARG A 62 -9.18 -12.21 0.65
N LEU A 63 -9.17 -10.95 1.09
CA LEU A 63 -8.13 -9.98 0.80
C LEU A 63 -7.51 -9.48 2.10
N TRP A 64 -6.19 -9.55 2.22
CA TRP A 64 -5.42 -8.97 3.31
C TRP A 64 -4.62 -7.78 2.81
N LEU A 65 -4.67 -6.71 3.58
CA LEU A 65 -3.90 -5.49 3.35
C LEU A 65 -2.70 -5.45 4.28
N HIS A 66 -1.50 -5.35 3.73
CA HIS A 66 -0.26 -5.12 4.50
C HIS A 66 0.13 -3.64 4.52
N LEU A 67 -0.81 -2.77 4.16
CA LEU A 67 -0.63 -1.33 4.04
C LEU A 67 -1.49 -0.61 5.08
N PHE A 68 -0.83 0.25 5.86
CA PHE A 68 -1.53 1.18 6.73
C PHE A 68 -0.84 2.56 6.69
N PRO A 69 -1.55 3.62 6.31
CA PRO A 69 -0.99 4.96 6.17
C PRO A 69 -0.88 5.63 7.55
N HIS A 70 0.31 5.58 8.15
CA HIS A 70 0.57 6.08 9.50
C HIS A 70 1.36 7.38 9.55
N ILE A 71 1.96 7.81 8.45
CA ILE A 71 2.78 9.03 8.39
C ILE A 71 1.92 10.21 7.93
N PRO A 72 1.84 11.29 8.71
CA PRO A 72 1.16 12.51 8.30
C PRO A 72 2.03 13.29 7.30
N VAL A 73 1.46 13.63 6.17
CA VAL A 73 2.08 14.52 5.17
C VAL A 73 1.47 15.89 5.31
N THR A 74 2.32 16.89 5.45
CA THR A 74 1.92 18.28 5.64
C THR A 74 2.02 19.06 4.33
N SER A 75 1.15 20.01 4.12
CA SER A 75 1.22 21.00 3.04
C SER A 75 0.84 22.38 3.55
N LYS A 76 1.38 23.41 2.93
CA LYS A 76 0.94 24.79 3.15
C LYS A 76 -0.01 25.20 2.04
N PRO A 77 -1.01 26.07 2.32
CA PRO A 77 -1.82 26.68 1.28
C PRO A 77 -0.94 27.47 0.31
N THR A 78 -1.36 27.58 -0.93
CA THR A 78 -0.63 28.32 -1.98
C THR A 78 -0.53 29.83 -1.69
N GLU A 79 -1.47 30.36 -0.94
CA GLU A 79 -1.59 31.80 -0.57
C GLU A 79 -0.64 32.23 0.54
N VAL A 80 -0.03 31.28 1.26
CA VAL A 80 0.84 31.57 2.40
C VAL A 80 2.28 31.71 1.94
N ARG A 81 2.96 32.78 2.38
CA ARG A 81 4.39 33.00 2.13
C ARG A 81 5.25 31.92 2.81
N MET A 82 6.45 31.69 2.31
CA MET A 82 7.42 30.78 2.91
C MET A 82 7.82 31.23 4.32
N GLY A 83 8.21 30.28 5.17
CA GLY A 83 8.55 30.52 6.57
C GLY A 83 7.37 30.35 7.52
N LYS A 84 7.51 30.82 8.76
CA LYS A 84 6.52 30.73 9.87
C LYS A 84 6.04 29.32 10.21
N GLY A 85 6.97 28.35 10.19
CA GLY A 85 6.71 27.00 10.67
C GLY A 85 6.19 26.01 9.61
N LYS A 86 6.01 24.77 10.03
CA LYS A 86 5.56 23.65 9.19
C LYS A 86 4.05 23.73 8.95
N GLY A 87 3.63 23.42 7.72
CA GLY A 87 2.22 23.36 7.34
C GLY A 87 1.39 22.35 8.15
N ASN A 88 0.09 22.44 8.02
CA ASN A 88 -0.83 21.51 8.67
C ASN A 88 -0.85 20.14 7.96
N LYS A 89 -1.27 19.10 8.68
CA LYS A 89 -1.47 17.76 8.09
C LYS A 89 -2.50 17.84 6.95
N SER A 90 -2.13 17.38 5.78
CA SER A 90 -2.98 17.30 4.59
C SER A 90 -3.57 15.90 4.43
N TYR A 91 -2.74 14.86 4.42
CA TYR A 91 -3.16 13.49 4.24
C TYR A 91 -2.22 12.51 4.94
N TRP A 92 -2.65 11.25 5.01
CA TRP A 92 -1.87 10.15 5.55
C TRP A 92 -1.22 9.35 4.43
N ALA A 93 0.02 8.90 4.64
CA ALA A 93 0.75 8.08 3.69
C ALA A 93 1.54 6.97 4.40
N MET A 94 1.90 5.96 3.64
CA MET A 94 2.79 4.88 4.06
C MET A 94 4.02 4.85 3.16
N PRO A 95 5.24 4.86 3.73
CA PRO A 95 6.46 4.64 2.96
C PRO A 95 6.59 3.16 2.61
N ILE A 96 6.83 2.87 1.35
CA ILE A 96 7.03 1.52 0.82
C ILE A 96 8.47 1.37 0.35
N LYS A 97 9.09 0.25 0.71
CA LYS A 97 10.39 -0.18 0.19
C LYS A 97 10.19 -1.28 -0.84
N PRO A 98 11.08 -1.41 -1.84
CA PRO A 98 11.07 -2.54 -2.75
C PRO A 98 11.09 -3.88 -1.98
N GLY A 99 10.37 -4.85 -2.47
CA GLY A 99 10.25 -6.16 -1.83
C GLY A 99 9.08 -6.30 -0.85
N LYS A 100 8.41 -5.19 -0.47
CA LYS A 100 7.25 -5.26 0.43
C LYS A 100 6.03 -5.86 -0.27
N ILE A 101 5.37 -6.79 0.40
CA ILE A 101 4.06 -7.30 -0.02
C ILE A 101 3.01 -6.26 0.37
N LEU A 102 2.14 -5.93 -0.58
CA LEU A 102 1.13 -4.89 -0.43
C LEU A 102 -0.24 -5.49 -0.13
N PHE A 103 -0.63 -6.51 -0.90
CA PHE A 103 -1.89 -7.21 -0.78
C PHE A 103 -1.66 -8.71 -0.90
N GLU A 104 -2.46 -9.48 -0.18
CA GLU A 104 -2.54 -10.93 -0.33
C GLU A 104 -3.98 -11.34 -0.59
N ILE A 105 -4.15 -12.38 -1.40
CA ILE A 105 -5.46 -12.93 -1.78
C ILE A 105 -5.44 -14.44 -1.60
N ASP A 106 -6.57 -14.96 -1.14
CA ASP A 106 -6.84 -16.39 -1.09
C ASP A 106 -8.31 -16.70 -1.41
N GLY A 107 -8.59 -17.99 -1.69
CA GLY A 107 -9.94 -18.46 -1.98
C GLY A 107 -10.47 -18.15 -3.38
N VAL A 108 -9.56 -17.85 -4.33
CA VAL A 108 -9.90 -17.63 -5.75
C VAL A 108 -8.91 -18.34 -6.66
N THR A 109 -9.29 -18.57 -7.92
CA THR A 109 -8.40 -19.17 -8.91
C THR A 109 -7.25 -18.23 -9.28
N LYS A 110 -6.12 -18.79 -9.72
CA LYS A 110 -4.93 -18.03 -10.12
C LYS A 110 -5.22 -16.97 -11.19
N THR A 111 -6.08 -17.28 -12.15
CA THR A 111 -6.47 -16.37 -13.24
C THR A 111 -7.22 -15.15 -12.70
N VAL A 112 -8.17 -15.38 -11.81
CA VAL A 112 -8.96 -14.31 -11.14
C VAL A 112 -8.04 -13.49 -10.24
N ALA A 113 -7.20 -14.12 -9.41
CA ALA A 113 -6.27 -13.45 -8.52
C ALA A 113 -5.29 -12.55 -9.29
N LYS A 114 -4.67 -13.08 -10.35
CA LYS A 114 -3.73 -12.31 -11.19
C LYS A 114 -4.41 -11.09 -11.82
N SER A 115 -5.60 -11.27 -12.40
CA SER A 115 -6.37 -10.17 -12.97
C SER A 115 -6.75 -9.14 -11.92
N ALA A 116 -7.27 -9.57 -10.76
CA ALA A 116 -7.68 -8.67 -9.68
C ALA A 116 -6.50 -7.84 -9.14
N LEU A 117 -5.36 -8.48 -8.86
CA LEU A 117 -4.16 -7.79 -8.38
C LEU A 117 -3.58 -6.83 -9.44
N GLN A 118 -3.66 -7.16 -10.71
CA GLN A 118 -3.24 -6.29 -11.80
C GLN A 118 -4.12 -5.02 -11.90
N PHE A 119 -5.43 -5.15 -11.73
CA PHE A 119 -6.34 -3.99 -11.64
C PHE A 119 -6.05 -3.12 -10.41
N GLY A 120 -5.72 -3.74 -9.27
CA GLY A 120 -5.28 -3.03 -8.08
C GLY A 120 -3.95 -2.30 -8.27
N ALA A 121 -3.00 -2.95 -8.93
CA ALA A 121 -1.69 -2.38 -9.26
C ALA A 121 -1.80 -1.10 -10.08
N GLY A 122 -2.72 -1.05 -11.05
CA GLY A 122 -2.99 0.16 -11.84
C GLY A 122 -3.50 1.37 -11.05
N LYS A 123 -3.87 1.20 -9.76
CA LYS A 123 -4.25 2.30 -8.85
C LYS A 123 -3.10 2.76 -7.94
N LEU A 124 -1.94 2.14 -8.05
CA LEU A 124 -0.76 2.45 -7.24
C LEU A 124 0.28 3.18 -8.08
N PRO A 125 1.07 4.10 -7.47
CA PRO A 125 2.07 4.90 -8.18
C PRO A 125 3.43 4.18 -8.29
N ILE A 126 3.47 2.86 -8.17
CA ILE A 126 4.70 2.06 -8.15
C ILE A 126 4.59 0.85 -9.06
N LEU A 127 5.72 0.38 -9.54
CA LEU A 127 5.80 -0.91 -10.21
C LEU A 127 5.62 -2.04 -9.20
N THR A 128 4.86 -3.04 -9.61
CA THR A 128 4.51 -4.18 -8.76
C THR A 128 4.64 -5.49 -9.52
N LYS A 129 4.85 -6.58 -8.79
CA LYS A 129 4.95 -7.92 -9.33
C LYS A 129 3.93 -8.83 -8.65
N PHE A 130 3.21 -9.60 -9.46
CA PHE A 130 2.39 -10.71 -8.98
C PHE A 130 3.29 -11.82 -8.46
N ILE A 131 3.00 -12.35 -7.28
CA ILE A 131 3.70 -13.48 -6.67
C ILE A 131 2.70 -14.54 -6.25
N GLN A 132 3.13 -15.78 -6.26
CA GLN A 132 2.38 -16.95 -5.80
C GLN A 132 3.22 -17.66 -4.73
N ARG A 133 2.57 -18.18 -3.72
CA ARG A 133 3.18 -19.05 -2.73
C ARG A 133 3.58 -20.35 -3.41
N ILE A 134 4.82 -20.75 -3.22
CA ILE A 134 5.32 -22.06 -3.65
C ILE A 134 5.28 -22.91 -2.39
N ASP A 135 4.33 -23.83 -2.31
CA ASP A 135 4.36 -24.87 -1.30
C ASP A 135 5.42 -25.88 -1.76
N ILE A 136 6.54 -25.92 -1.06
CA ILE A 136 7.51 -26.98 -1.23
C ILE A 136 6.87 -28.22 -0.58
N LEU A 137 6.34 -29.11 -1.40
CA LEU A 137 5.96 -30.44 -0.94
C LEU A 137 7.25 -31.17 -0.55
N TYR A 138 7.43 -31.39 0.75
CA TYR A 138 8.41 -32.31 1.30
C TYR A 138 7.87 -33.74 1.22
#